data_78ed5ef84800e035839cec8503ab53fc
#
_entry.id   78ed5ef84800e035839cec8503ab53fc
#
_cell.length_a   1.000
_cell.length_b   1.000
_cell.length_c   1.000
_cell.angle_alpha   90.00
_cell.angle_beta   90.00
_cell.angle_gamma   90.00
#
_symmetry.space_group_name_H-M   'P 1'
#
loop_
_entity.id
_entity.type
_entity.pdbx_description
1 polymer ?
#
loop_
_entity_poly.entity_id
_entity_poly.type
_entity_poly.pdbx_seq_one_letter_code
_entity_poly.pdbx_strand_id
1 'polypeptide(L)'
;MAQYKLFAFADEAGASLDEQIAAMKRNGLDGLEIRFVDGKNVAAFTLEEAKEVKKKMDDAGLVTWSIGSPLGKLEIDSEDFPIHLDTFKHTLELAHILGADHLRMFSFYTPKGQSPADYKEAVMEKLGAFVRAAEGSGILLCHENEKGIYGDVASRCLEIAQAFPSMRLVFDPANFVQCGQETLSAWQMLKPYTHYMHIKDALSDGSIVPAGEGIGNVAAIAKDYLAMKGDASAFTVEPHLKVFGGLGELERQGEDSAVEKAFVFRTNGEAFDAACSYFRKTLL
;
A
#
# COMPACT_ATOMS: atom_id res chain seq x y z
N MET A 1 25.99 -0.63 -6.14
CA MET A 1 24.60 -1.11 -6.02
C MET A 1 23.72 0.06 -6.40
N ALA A 2 22.62 -0.17 -7.13
CA ALA A 2 21.65 0.88 -7.41
C ALA A 2 21.13 1.45 -6.08
N GLN A 3 21.01 2.76 -5.97
CA GLN A 3 20.35 3.38 -4.83
C GLN A 3 18.85 3.20 -5.00
N TYR A 4 18.14 2.96 -3.92
CA TYR A 4 16.68 2.92 -3.89
C TYR A 4 16.17 3.71 -2.69
N LYS A 5 14.92 4.14 -2.76
CA LYS A 5 14.22 4.76 -1.65
C LYS A 5 13.45 3.72 -0.87
N LEU A 6 13.50 3.81 0.45
CA LEU A 6 12.82 2.88 1.35
C LEU A 6 11.91 3.64 2.30
N PHE A 7 10.62 3.38 2.15
CA PHE A 7 9.53 3.92 2.94
C PHE A 7 8.86 2.81 3.75
N ALA A 8 7.92 3.15 4.61
CA ALA A 8 7.14 2.16 5.35
C ALA A 8 5.76 2.67 5.76
N PHE A 9 4.87 1.72 6.06
CA PHE A 9 3.72 1.93 6.93
C PHE A 9 4.18 1.84 8.38
N ALA A 10 4.70 2.95 8.92
CA ALA A 10 5.33 2.95 10.23
C ALA A 10 4.33 2.96 11.41
N ASP A 11 3.03 3.08 11.15
CA ASP A 11 1.95 2.83 12.11
C ASP A 11 1.98 1.38 12.65
N GLU A 12 2.63 0.47 11.93
CA GLU A 12 2.89 -0.89 12.40
C GLU A 12 4.01 -0.99 13.44
N ALA A 13 4.88 0.02 13.54
CA ALA A 13 5.90 0.10 14.58
C ALA A 13 5.39 0.73 15.88
N GLY A 14 4.46 1.68 15.76
CA GLY A 14 3.87 2.40 16.89
C GLY A 14 2.73 3.31 16.45
N ALA A 15 1.79 3.58 17.36
CA ALA A 15 0.60 4.35 17.04
C ALA A 15 0.89 5.84 16.89
N SER A 16 1.75 6.41 17.72
CA SER A 16 2.06 7.85 17.70
C SER A 16 3.06 8.19 16.57
N LEU A 17 2.94 9.41 16.04
CA LEU A 17 3.88 9.90 15.03
C LEU A 17 5.34 9.90 15.53
N ASP A 18 5.54 10.19 16.82
CA ASP A 18 6.88 10.21 17.41
C ASP A 18 7.51 8.80 17.45
N GLU A 19 6.72 7.76 17.77
CA GLU A 19 7.16 6.36 17.67
C GLU A 19 7.47 5.95 16.23
N GLN A 20 6.64 6.37 15.28
CA GLN A 20 6.84 6.11 13.85
C GLN A 20 8.13 6.77 13.34
N ILE A 21 8.36 8.03 13.67
CA ILE A 21 9.59 8.76 13.35
C ILE A 21 10.82 8.06 13.95
N ALA A 22 10.73 7.65 15.22
CA ALA A 22 11.82 6.94 15.87
C ALA A 22 12.14 5.60 15.18
N ALA A 23 11.11 4.85 14.79
CA ALA A 23 11.27 3.59 14.07
C ALA A 23 11.89 3.79 12.67
N MET A 24 11.45 4.80 11.92
CA MET A 24 12.03 5.13 10.63
C MET A 24 13.51 5.52 10.73
N LYS A 25 13.85 6.39 11.66
CA LYS A 25 15.25 6.81 11.90
C LYS A 25 16.12 5.64 12.30
N ARG A 26 15.64 4.80 13.25
CA ARG A 26 16.38 3.61 13.72
C ARG A 26 16.68 2.65 12.58
N ASN A 27 15.75 2.54 11.62
CA ASN A 27 15.91 1.66 10.46
C ASN A 27 16.50 2.36 9.22
N GLY A 28 16.86 3.64 9.30
CA GLY A 28 17.44 4.39 8.18
C GLY A 28 16.53 4.42 6.95
N LEU A 29 15.24 4.69 7.18
CA LEU A 29 14.24 4.85 6.11
C LEU A 29 14.21 6.31 5.63
N ASP A 30 13.78 6.51 4.38
CA ASP A 30 13.67 7.84 3.78
C ASP A 30 12.39 8.59 4.24
N GLY A 31 11.34 7.88 4.63
CA GLY A 31 10.06 8.48 5.07
C GLY A 31 8.90 7.52 5.16
N LEU A 32 7.68 8.07 5.09
CA LEU A 32 6.41 7.38 5.25
C LEU A 32 5.66 7.19 3.92
N GLU A 33 5.02 6.05 3.78
CA GLU A 33 3.70 5.96 3.19
C GLU A 33 2.70 6.08 4.35
N ILE A 34 2.04 7.24 4.48
CA ILE A 34 1.25 7.56 5.67
C ILE A 34 -0.14 6.90 5.61
N ARG A 35 -0.52 6.18 6.67
CA ARG A 35 -1.80 5.47 6.78
C ARG A 35 -2.56 5.85 8.04
N PHE A 36 -1.99 5.60 9.21
CA PHE A 36 -2.54 6.01 10.50
C PHE A 36 -1.51 6.79 11.31
N VAL A 37 -1.97 7.80 12.05
CA VAL A 37 -1.19 8.53 13.06
C VAL A 37 -2.10 8.80 14.26
N ASP A 38 -1.60 8.52 15.45
CA ASP A 38 -2.33 8.68 16.71
C ASP A 38 -3.70 7.97 16.71
N GLY A 39 -3.78 6.80 16.04
CA GLY A 39 -4.99 5.99 15.92
C GLY A 39 -6.02 6.53 14.93
N LYS A 40 -5.69 7.55 14.13
CA LYS A 40 -6.58 8.16 13.14
C LYS A 40 -6.09 7.88 11.72
N ASN A 41 -7.00 7.43 10.85
CA ASN A 41 -6.69 7.26 9.43
C ASN A 41 -6.40 8.60 8.76
N VAL A 42 -5.39 8.65 7.91
CA VAL A 42 -4.96 9.87 7.21
C VAL A 42 -6.09 10.53 6.42
N ALA A 43 -6.96 9.75 5.76
CA ALA A 43 -8.08 10.29 4.98
C ALA A 43 -9.12 11.05 5.83
N ALA A 44 -9.08 10.89 7.16
CA ALA A 44 -9.95 11.58 8.11
C ALA A 44 -9.28 12.78 8.81
N PHE A 45 -8.04 13.11 8.46
CA PHE A 45 -7.36 14.26 9.08
C PHE A 45 -8.06 15.56 8.73
N THR A 46 -8.02 16.51 9.66
CA THR A 46 -8.24 17.91 9.35
C THR A 46 -7.00 18.50 8.65
N LEU A 47 -7.18 19.63 7.96
CA LEU A 47 -6.03 20.30 7.31
C LEU A 47 -4.98 20.76 8.34
N GLU A 48 -5.40 21.10 9.57
CA GLU A 48 -4.47 21.49 10.64
C GLU A 48 -3.67 20.29 11.16
N GLU A 49 -4.31 19.14 11.38
CA GLU A 49 -3.59 17.91 11.75
C GLU A 49 -2.54 17.53 10.69
N ALA A 50 -2.89 17.67 9.41
CA ALA A 50 -1.93 17.41 8.32
C ALA A 50 -0.73 18.36 8.37
N LYS A 51 -0.93 19.65 8.68
CA LYS A 51 0.16 20.62 8.85
C LYS A 51 1.07 20.27 10.03
N GLU A 52 0.50 19.85 11.16
CA GLU A 52 1.26 19.42 12.33
C GLU A 52 2.11 18.19 12.01
N VAL A 53 1.52 17.18 11.35
CA VAL A 53 2.24 15.99 10.89
C VAL A 53 3.38 16.39 9.94
N LYS A 54 3.09 17.22 8.94
CA LYS A 54 4.09 17.71 7.97
C LYS A 54 5.26 18.38 8.68
N LYS A 55 4.97 19.28 9.63
CA LYS A 55 6.01 19.96 10.38
C LYS A 55 6.91 18.99 11.14
N LYS A 56 6.34 18.01 11.85
CA LYS A 56 7.12 17.00 12.59
C LYS A 56 7.99 16.15 11.66
N MET A 57 7.47 15.78 10.49
CA MET A 57 8.21 15.01 9.48
C MET A 57 9.39 15.82 8.93
N ASP A 58 9.19 17.11 8.63
CA ASP A 58 10.23 18.02 8.17
C ASP A 58 11.33 18.23 9.23
N ASP A 59 10.92 18.50 10.48
CA ASP A 59 11.83 18.64 11.62
C ASP A 59 12.67 17.37 11.84
N ALA A 60 12.12 16.20 11.48
CA ALA A 60 12.80 14.92 11.52
C ALA A 60 13.73 14.65 10.33
N GLY A 61 13.63 15.43 9.25
CA GLY A 61 14.34 15.19 7.99
C GLY A 61 13.80 13.99 7.20
N LEU A 62 12.52 13.66 7.39
CA LEU A 62 11.81 12.56 6.72
C LEU A 62 10.75 13.12 5.77
N VAL A 63 10.42 12.37 4.72
CA VAL A 63 9.37 12.78 3.77
C VAL A 63 8.11 11.96 3.95
N THR A 64 6.95 12.57 3.65
CA THR A 64 5.72 11.82 3.36
C THR A 64 5.75 11.49 1.86
N TRP A 65 6.00 10.23 1.54
CA TRP A 65 6.17 9.75 0.17
C TRP A 65 4.83 9.59 -0.54
N SER A 66 3.90 8.89 0.12
CA SER A 66 2.61 8.51 -0.43
C SER A 66 1.54 8.56 0.65
N ILE A 67 0.30 8.80 0.25
CA ILE A 67 -0.87 8.62 1.10
C ILE A 67 -1.35 7.17 0.96
N GLY A 68 -1.18 6.36 2.00
CA GLY A 68 -1.71 5.00 2.10
C GLY A 68 -3.20 4.97 2.45
N SER A 69 -4.04 5.44 1.55
CA SER A 69 -5.46 5.69 1.80
C SER A 69 -6.31 4.41 1.75
N PRO A 70 -7.49 4.36 2.41
CA PRO A 70 -8.46 3.27 2.24
C PRO A 70 -9.39 3.50 1.03
N LEU A 71 -9.12 4.51 0.21
CA LEU A 71 -9.99 4.88 -0.91
C LEU A 71 -10.12 3.74 -1.92
N GLY A 72 -11.35 3.41 -2.27
CA GLY A 72 -11.69 2.23 -3.06
C GLY A 72 -11.91 0.96 -2.23
N LYS A 73 -11.72 0.96 -0.90
CA LYS A 73 -12.21 -0.10 0.01
C LYS A 73 -13.67 0.19 0.40
N LEU A 74 -14.56 0.15 -0.57
CA LEU A 74 -16.00 0.33 -0.46
C LEU A 74 -16.69 -0.74 -1.31
N GLU A 75 -17.84 -1.25 -0.88
CA GLU A 75 -18.62 -2.19 -1.71
C GLU A 75 -19.03 -1.49 -3.02
N ILE A 76 -18.89 -2.21 -4.14
CA ILE A 76 -19.12 -1.62 -5.47
C ILE A 76 -20.54 -1.11 -5.67
N ASP A 77 -21.52 -1.73 -5.02
CA ASP A 77 -22.94 -1.37 -5.06
C ASP A 77 -23.38 -0.41 -3.94
N SER A 78 -22.43 0.07 -3.09
CA SER A 78 -22.75 1.03 -2.03
C SER A 78 -23.28 2.34 -2.59
N GLU A 79 -24.32 2.86 -1.95
CA GLU A 79 -24.88 4.20 -2.20
C GLU A 79 -23.98 5.33 -1.65
N ASP A 80 -22.99 5.00 -0.82
CA ASP A 80 -22.07 5.96 -0.19
C ASP A 80 -20.95 6.45 -1.14
N PHE A 81 -20.93 6.01 -2.39
CA PHE A 81 -19.88 6.42 -3.32
C PHE A 81 -19.73 7.94 -3.47
N PRO A 82 -20.79 8.77 -3.47
CA PRO A 82 -20.63 10.23 -3.50
C PRO A 82 -19.84 10.76 -2.30
N ILE A 83 -20.13 10.27 -1.09
CA ILE A 83 -19.39 10.64 0.15
C ILE A 83 -17.94 10.17 0.04
N HIS A 84 -17.72 8.96 -0.47
CA HIS A 84 -16.39 8.40 -0.68
C HIS A 84 -15.56 9.20 -1.70
N LEU A 85 -16.21 9.73 -2.75
CA LEU A 85 -15.59 10.63 -3.72
C LEU A 85 -15.24 12.01 -3.09
N ASP A 86 -16.05 12.50 -2.17
CA ASP A 86 -15.72 13.75 -1.46
C ASP A 86 -14.56 13.54 -0.48
N THR A 87 -14.50 12.37 0.19
CA THR A 87 -13.33 11.95 0.99
C THR A 87 -12.07 11.85 0.11
N PHE A 88 -12.19 11.34 -1.11
CA PHE A 88 -11.08 11.30 -2.08
C PHE A 88 -10.55 12.71 -2.40
N LYS A 89 -11.44 13.66 -2.70
CA LYS A 89 -11.05 15.06 -2.99
C LYS A 89 -10.35 15.69 -1.78
N HIS A 90 -10.90 15.50 -0.59
CA HIS A 90 -10.26 15.96 0.65
C HIS A 90 -8.88 15.34 0.84
N THR A 91 -8.71 14.05 0.52
CA THR A 91 -7.41 13.37 0.62
C THR A 91 -6.38 13.94 -0.36
N LEU A 92 -6.80 14.45 -1.53
CA LEU A 92 -5.89 15.19 -2.42
C LEU A 92 -5.38 16.49 -1.78
N GLU A 93 -6.24 17.24 -1.05
CA GLU A 93 -5.82 18.43 -0.30
C GLU A 93 -4.83 18.08 0.81
N LEU A 94 -5.08 16.98 1.53
CA LEU A 94 -4.18 16.47 2.56
C LEU A 94 -2.83 16.06 1.96
N ALA A 95 -2.81 15.41 0.78
CA ALA A 95 -1.58 15.06 0.09
C ALA A 95 -0.70 16.29 -0.20
N HIS A 96 -1.31 17.37 -0.70
CA HIS A 96 -0.59 18.63 -0.93
C HIS A 96 0.01 19.22 0.35
N ILE A 97 -0.74 19.25 1.45
CA ILE A 97 -0.27 19.77 2.73
C ILE A 97 0.88 18.91 3.27
N LEU A 98 0.74 17.58 3.19
CA LEU A 98 1.75 16.62 3.65
C LEU A 98 2.99 16.59 2.74
N GLY A 99 2.89 17.15 1.52
CA GLY A 99 3.96 17.11 0.53
C GLY A 99 4.13 15.74 -0.12
N ALA A 100 3.07 14.92 -0.12
CA ALA A 100 3.02 13.66 -0.84
C ALA A 100 2.58 13.90 -2.28
N ASP A 101 3.26 13.27 -3.23
CA ASP A 101 2.92 13.32 -4.66
C ASP A 101 2.34 11.99 -5.19
N HIS A 102 2.10 11.04 -4.30
CA HIS A 102 1.46 9.75 -4.58
C HIS A 102 0.28 9.52 -3.65
N LEU A 103 -0.76 8.86 -4.19
CA LEU A 103 -1.92 8.42 -3.44
C LEU A 103 -2.23 6.98 -3.82
N ARG A 104 -2.05 6.04 -2.87
CA ARG A 104 -2.42 4.65 -3.04
C ARG A 104 -3.91 4.46 -2.80
N MET A 105 -4.56 3.68 -3.68
CA MET A 105 -5.98 3.41 -3.66
C MET A 105 -6.30 2.00 -4.19
N PHE A 106 -7.57 1.61 -4.09
CA PHE A 106 -8.08 0.30 -4.45
C PHE A 106 -9.21 0.37 -5.49
N SER A 107 -9.72 -0.80 -5.92
CA SER A 107 -10.72 -0.91 -7.00
C SER A 107 -12.04 -1.55 -6.56
N PHE A 108 -12.52 -1.21 -5.39
CA PHE A 108 -13.80 -1.57 -4.79
C PHE A 108 -13.97 -3.07 -4.49
N TYR A 109 -14.61 -3.37 -3.36
CA TYR A 109 -14.99 -4.73 -3.02
C TYR A 109 -16.12 -5.21 -3.94
N THR A 110 -15.97 -6.41 -4.46
CA THR A 110 -17.05 -7.08 -5.21
C THR A 110 -17.86 -7.96 -4.27
N PRO A 111 -19.19 -8.13 -4.49
CA PRO A 111 -20.02 -8.93 -3.61
C PRO A 111 -19.50 -10.37 -3.48
N LYS A 112 -19.48 -10.88 -2.24
CA LYS A 112 -18.98 -12.23 -1.95
C LYS A 112 -19.73 -13.30 -2.76
N GLY A 113 -18.97 -14.23 -3.35
CA GLY A 113 -19.51 -15.33 -4.13
C GLY A 113 -19.95 -14.97 -5.55
N GLN A 114 -19.75 -13.71 -5.96
CA GLN A 114 -19.99 -13.29 -7.34
C GLN A 114 -18.65 -13.11 -8.09
N SER A 115 -18.69 -13.19 -9.42
CA SER A 115 -17.51 -12.99 -10.24
C SER A 115 -17.12 -11.51 -10.26
N PRO A 116 -15.89 -11.13 -9.89
CA PRO A 116 -15.45 -9.74 -10.03
C PRO A 116 -15.59 -9.20 -11.46
N ALA A 117 -15.48 -10.06 -12.47
CA ALA A 117 -15.61 -9.67 -13.88
C ALA A 117 -16.98 -9.07 -14.22
N ASP A 118 -18.05 -9.45 -13.50
CA ASP A 118 -19.40 -8.94 -13.73
C ASP A 118 -19.53 -7.46 -13.33
N TYR A 119 -18.60 -6.95 -12.53
CA TYR A 119 -18.60 -5.58 -12.01
C TYR A 119 -17.63 -4.65 -12.74
N LYS A 120 -16.98 -5.12 -13.81
CA LYS A 120 -15.96 -4.35 -14.55
C LYS A 120 -16.42 -2.95 -14.92
N GLU A 121 -17.60 -2.82 -15.52
CA GLU A 121 -18.12 -1.51 -15.98
C GLU A 121 -18.31 -0.55 -14.81
N ALA A 122 -18.94 -1.00 -13.73
CA ALA A 122 -19.18 -0.19 -12.53
C ALA A 122 -17.86 0.24 -11.85
N VAL A 123 -16.89 -0.68 -11.78
CA VAL A 123 -15.54 -0.37 -11.25
C VAL A 123 -14.85 0.68 -12.10
N MET A 124 -14.84 0.51 -13.43
CA MET A 124 -14.19 1.46 -14.33
C MET A 124 -14.86 2.83 -14.30
N GLU A 125 -16.19 2.91 -14.15
CA GLU A 125 -16.92 4.16 -13.98
C GLU A 125 -16.48 4.90 -12.71
N LYS A 126 -16.46 4.21 -11.56
CA LYS A 126 -16.08 4.80 -10.26
C LYS A 126 -14.59 5.17 -10.20
N LEU A 127 -13.68 4.32 -10.73
CA LEU A 127 -12.27 4.68 -10.87
C LEU A 127 -12.08 5.88 -11.80
N GLY A 128 -12.84 5.97 -12.89
CA GLY A 128 -12.84 7.12 -13.78
C GLY A 128 -13.26 8.41 -13.08
N ALA A 129 -14.16 8.35 -12.09
CA ALA A 129 -14.52 9.52 -11.27
C ALA A 129 -13.34 9.98 -10.39
N PHE A 130 -12.58 9.06 -9.79
CA PHE A 130 -11.35 9.40 -9.04
C PHE A 130 -10.29 10.02 -9.95
N VAL A 131 -10.04 9.41 -11.13
CA VAL A 131 -9.07 9.93 -12.10
C VAL A 131 -9.43 11.36 -12.52
N ARG A 132 -10.69 11.61 -12.87
CA ARG A 132 -11.16 12.98 -13.22
C ARG A 132 -11.02 13.96 -12.05
N ALA A 133 -11.32 13.53 -10.83
CA ALA A 133 -11.17 14.39 -9.65
C ALA A 133 -9.72 14.73 -9.32
N ALA A 134 -8.77 13.89 -9.72
CA ALA A 134 -7.34 14.10 -9.54
C ALA A 134 -6.69 14.90 -10.69
N GLU A 135 -7.41 15.17 -11.80
CA GLU A 135 -6.86 15.91 -12.93
C GLU A 135 -6.35 17.30 -12.49
N GLY A 136 -5.13 17.62 -12.87
CA GLY A 136 -4.47 18.88 -12.52
C GLY A 136 -3.97 18.99 -11.08
N SER A 137 -4.20 18.00 -10.22
CA SER A 137 -3.69 18.00 -8.84
C SER A 137 -2.18 17.80 -8.75
N GLY A 138 -1.54 17.19 -9.75
CA GLY A 138 -0.14 16.77 -9.67
C GLY A 138 0.09 15.52 -8.82
N ILE A 139 -0.96 14.91 -8.24
CA ILE A 139 -0.88 13.69 -7.45
C ILE A 139 -0.98 12.46 -8.35
N LEU A 140 -0.02 11.56 -8.28
CA LEU A 140 -0.04 10.30 -9.00
C LEU A 140 -0.90 9.27 -8.25
N LEU A 141 -1.99 8.83 -8.89
CA LEU A 141 -2.81 7.75 -8.35
C LEU A 141 -2.14 6.40 -8.58
N CYS A 142 -2.03 5.61 -7.52
CA CYS A 142 -1.40 4.29 -7.54
C CYS A 142 -2.39 3.24 -7.06
N HIS A 143 -2.79 2.32 -7.95
CA HIS A 143 -3.68 1.21 -7.61
C HIS A 143 -2.88 0.05 -7.05
N GLU A 144 -3.25 -0.43 -5.86
CA GLU A 144 -2.68 -1.63 -5.24
C GLU A 144 -3.57 -2.85 -5.52
N ASN A 145 -2.94 -3.98 -5.86
CA ASN A 145 -3.62 -5.27 -5.87
C ASN A 145 -3.93 -5.73 -4.44
N GLU A 146 -5.18 -6.15 -4.20
CA GLU A 146 -5.66 -6.53 -2.87
C GLU A 146 -6.74 -7.61 -2.97
N LYS A 147 -6.87 -8.46 -1.95
CA LYS A 147 -7.93 -9.48 -1.89
C LYS A 147 -9.33 -8.86 -1.81
N GLY A 148 -10.31 -9.49 -2.44
CA GLY A 148 -11.72 -9.12 -2.38
C GLY A 148 -12.15 -7.93 -3.22
N ILE A 149 -11.21 -7.14 -3.78
CA ILE A 149 -11.50 -6.04 -4.71
C ILE A 149 -11.46 -6.53 -6.18
N TYR A 150 -11.87 -5.68 -7.11
CA TYR A 150 -11.79 -6.03 -8.54
C TYR A 150 -10.36 -6.37 -8.97
N GLY A 151 -9.38 -5.58 -8.58
CA GLY A 151 -7.96 -5.76 -8.91
C GLY A 151 -7.22 -6.73 -7.98
N ASP A 152 -7.76 -7.91 -7.75
CA ASP A 152 -7.18 -8.96 -6.90
C ASP A 152 -6.23 -9.92 -7.64
N VAL A 153 -6.33 -9.98 -8.99
CA VAL A 153 -5.42 -10.77 -9.84
C VAL A 153 -4.79 -9.92 -10.94
N ALA A 154 -3.67 -10.38 -11.47
CA ALA A 154 -2.84 -9.61 -12.41
C ALA A 154 -3.58 -9.18 -13.68
N SER A 155 -4.45 -10.03 -14.23
CA SER A 155 -5.22 -9.69 -15.44
C SER A 155 -6.17 -8.50 -15.21
N ARG A 156 -6.84 -8.42 -14.06
CA ARG A 156 -7.72 -7.30 -13.73
C ARG A 156 -6.96 -6.03 -13.35
N CYS A 157 -5.80 -6.16 -12.70
CA CYS A 157 -4.88 -5.03 -12.51
C CYS A 157 -4.40 -4.46 -13.86
N LEU A 158 -4.10 -5.32 -14.83
CA LEU A 158 -3.72 -4.91 -16.18
C LEU A 158 -4.86 -4.14 -16.88
N GLU A 159 -6.09 -4.62 -16.77
CA GLU A 159 -7.28 -3.94 -17.32
C GLU A 159 -7.42 -2.52 -16.76
N ILE A 160 -7.23 -2.33 -15.43
CA ILE A 160 -7.23 -1.00 -14.80
C ILE A 160 -6.12 -0.13 -15.37
N ALA A 161 -4.88 -0.64 -15.43
CA ALA A 161 -3.73 0.12 -15.90
C ALA A 161 -3.87 0.53 -17.38
N GLN A 162 -4.51 -0.31 -18.20
CA GLN A 162 -4.78 0.00 -19.61
C GLN A 162 -5.93 0.98 -19.79
N ALA A 163 -6.96 0.91 -18.95
CA ALA A 163 -8.10 1.83 -18.98
C ALA A 163 -7.70 3.25 -18.51
N PHE A 164 -6.75 3.33 -17.57
CA PHE A 164 -6.33 4.60 -16.96
C PHE A 164 -4.81 4.80 -17.06
N PRO A 165 -4.27 5.19 -18.22
CA PRO A 165 -2.81 5.34 -18.42
C PRO A 165 -2.15 6.40 -17.52
N SER A 166 -2.91 7.32 -16.92
CA SER A 166 -2.43 8.29 -15.92
C SER A 166 -2.22 7.68 -14.54
N MET A 167 -2.81 6.51 -14.26
CA MET A 167 -2.56 5.75 -13.04
C MET A 167 -1.32 4.88 -13.17
N ARG A 168 -0.79 4.44 -12.03
CA ARG A 168 0.25 3.43 -11.92
C ARG A 168 -0.18 2.35 -10.95
N LEU A 169 0.59 1.26 -10.89
CA LEU A 169 0.33 0.16 -9.98
C LEU A 169 1.33 0.16 -8.82
N VAL A 170 0.83 -0.22 -7.66
CA VAL A 170 1.63 -0.74 -6.54
C VAL A 170 1.61 -2.25 -6.64
N PHE A 171 2.76 -2.90 -6.61
CA PHE A 171 2.85 -4.36 -6.66
C PHE A 171 3.06 -4.90 -5.26
N ASP A 172 2.08 -5.62 -4.72
CA ASP A 172 2.17 -6.33 -3.46
C ASP A 172 2.22 -7.85 -3.71
N PRO A 173 3.36 -8.51 -3.47
CA PRO A 173 3.51 -9.94 -3.69
C PRO A 173 2.61 -10.81 -2.78
N ALA A 174 2.47 -10.44 -1.50
CA ALA A 174 1.70 -11.22 -0.54
C ALA A 174 0.21 -11.22 -0.87
N ASN A 175 -0.34 -10.08 -1.28
CA ASN A 175 -1.73 -9.97 -1.70
C ASN A 175 -2.03 -10.86 -2.92
N PHE A 176 -1.09 -10.98 -3.87
CA PHE A 176 -1.22 -11.94 -4.97
C PHE A 176 -1.19 -13.39 -4.48
N VAL A 177 -0.28 -13.73 -3.56
CA VAL A 177 -0.25 -15.08 -2.95
C VAL A 177 -1.59 -15.41 -2.29
N GLN A 178 -2.15 -14.47 -1.51
CA GLN A 178 -3.44 -14.64 -0.83
C GLN A 178 -4.61 -14.81 -1.81
N CYS A 179 -4.49 -14.31 -3.03
CA CYS A 179 -5.47 -14.49 -4.12
C CYS A 179 -5.18 -15.73 -4.99
N GLY A 180 -4.20 -16.56 -4.63
CA GLY A 180 -3.82 -17.73 -5.42
C GLY A 180 -3.15 -17.40 -6.76
N GLN A 181 -2.68 -16.16 -6.94
CA GLN A 181 -2.00 -15.69 -8.14
C GLN A 181 -0.49 -15.96 -8.04
N GLU A 182 0.07 -16.66 -9.04
CA GLU A 182 1.52 -16.85 -9.15
C GLU A 182 2.20 -15.51 -9.42
N THR A 183 3.16 -15.14 -8.54
CA THR A 183 3.70 -13.78 -8.47
C THR A 183 4.68 -13.43 -9.58
N LEU A 184 5.47 -14.38 -10.10
CA LEU A 184 6.41 -14.11 -11.20
C LEU A 184 5.67 -13.83 -12.51
N SER A 185 4.60 -14.59 -12.81
CA SER A 185 3.76 -14.32 -13.99
C SER A 185 3.00 -13.00 -13.85
N ALA A 186 2.50 -12.69 -12.64
CA ALA A 186 1.91 -11.40 -12.34
C ALA A 186 2.91 -10.26 -12.56
N TRP A 187 4.14 -10.43 -12.07
CA TRP A 187 5.22 -9.45 -12.26
C TRP A 187 5.55 -9.23 -13.74
N GLN A 188 5.74 -10.29 -14.53
CA GLN A 188 6.02 -10.14 -15.95
C GLN A 188 4.93 -9.37 -16.70
N MET A 189 3.67 -9.54 -16.30
CA MET A 189 2.52 -8.83 -16.87
C MET A 189 2.47 -7.37 -16.45
N LEU A 190 2.74 -7.06 -15.17
CA LEU A 190 2.46 -5.77 -14.56
C LEU A 190 3.67 -4.85 -14.42
N LYS A 191 4.90 -5.35 -14.55
CA LYS A 191 6.12 -4.55 -14.36
C LYS A 191 6.20 -3.28 -15.20
N PRO A 192 5.66 -3.18 -16.44
CA PRO A 192 5.68 -1.93 -17.20
C PRO A 192 4.79 -0.83 -16.59
N TYR A 193 3.81 -1.21 -15.79
CA TYR A 193 2.83 -0.33 -15.16
C TYR A 193 3.13 -0.06 -13.69
N THR A 194 4.02 -0.86 -13.07
CA THR A 194 4.38 -0.75 -11.65
C THR A 194 5.22 0.48 -11.39
N HIS A 195 4.77 1.30 -10.43
CA HIS A 195 5.48 2.49 -9.97
C HIS A 195 6.39 2.18 -8.79
N TYR A 196 5.87 1.50 -7.77
CA TYR A 196 6.61 1.05 -6.60
C TYR A 196 6.06 -0.28 -6.08
N MET A 197 6.71 -0.83 -5.06
CA MET A 197 6.33 -2.12 -4.49
C MET A 197 6.08 -2.00 -3.00
N HIS A 198 5.06 -2.69 -2.52
CA HIS A 198 4.95 -3.05 -1.12
C HIS A 198 5.78 -4.28 -0.82
N ILE A 199 6.44 -4.26 0.34
CA ILE A 199 7.30 -5.35 0.78
C ILE A 199 6.58 -6.10 1.90
N LYS A 200 5.88 -7.13 1.46
CA LYS A 200 5.14 -8.10 2.27
C LYS A 200 5.28 -9.47 1.60
N ASP A 201 5.35 -10.54 2.37
CA ASP A 201 5.46 -11.89 1.85
C ASP A 201 4.50 -12.83 2.57
N ALA A 202 4.11 -13.92 1.92
CA ALA A 202 3.17 -14.86 2.48
C ALA A 202 3.51 -16.31 2.09
N LEU A 203 3.06 -17.24 2.93
CA LEU A 203 3.07 -18.68 2.65
C LEU A 203 1.87 -19.06 1.75
N SER A 204 1.88 -20.30 1.27
CA SER A 204 0.83 -20.81 0.38
C SER A 204 -0.58 -20.86 1.01
N ASP A 205 -0.68 -20.82 2.33
CA ASP A 205 -1.95 -20.74 3.06
C ASP A 205 -2.40 -19.29 3.31
N GLY A 206 -1.64 -18.30 2.82
CA GLY A 206 -1.90 -16.87 2.98
C GLY A 206 -1.35 -16.26 4.27
N SER A 207 -0.73 -17.04 5.15
CA SER A 207 -0.10 -16.54 6.38
C SER A 207 1.06 -15.62 6.06
N ILE A 208 1.12 -14.45 6.72
CA ILE A 208 2.16 -13.45 6.50
C ILE A 208 3.46 -13.85 7.18
N VAL A 209 4.56 -13.67 6.46
CA VAL A 209 5.92 -13.94 6.89
C VAL A 209 6.86 -12.80 6.50
N PRO A 210 8.06 -12.68 7.12
CA PRO A 210 9.06 -11.70 6.67
C PRO A 210 9.44 -11.90 5.20
N ALA A 211 9.77 -10.79 4.53
CA ALA A 211 10.16 -10.81 3.13
C ALA A 211 11.30 -11.79 2.84
N GLY A 212 11.08 -12.69 1.89
CA GLY A 212 12.01 -13.75 1.50
C GLY A 212 11.78 -15.09 2.19
N GLU A 213 10.90 -15.18 3.19
CA GLU A 213 10.54 -16.41 3.89
C GLU A 213 9.26 -17.06 3.32
N GLY A 214 8.57 -16.36 2.40
CA GLY A 214 7.35 -16.81 1.75
C GLY A 214 7.55 -17.28 0.31
N ILE A 215 6.42 -17.44 -0.38
CA ILE A 215 6.36 -17.84 -1.79
C ILE A 215 6.08 -16.66 -2.74
N GLY A 216 6.08 -15.43 -2.20
CA GLY A 216 5.82 -14.20 -2.96
C GLY A 216 6.93 -13.81 -3.95
N ASN A 217 8.05 -14.53 -3.98
CA ASN A 217 9.21 -14.26 -4.85
C ASN A 217 9.79 -12.85 -4.70
N VAL A 218 9.65 -12.26 -3.51
CA VAL A 218 10.03 -10.85 -3.22
C VAL A 218 11.45 -10.54 -3.67
N ALA A 219 12.42 -11.44 -3.41
CA ALA A 219 13.82 -11.26 -3.80
C ALA A 219 14.01 -11.10 -5.31
N ALA A 220 13.43 -12.02 -6.08
CA ALA A 220 13.58 -12.04 -7.55
C ALA A 220 12.89 -10.82 -8.18
N ILE A 221 11.68 -10.50 -7.73
CA ILE A 221 10.88 -9.39 -8.24
C ILE A 221 11.53 -8.05 -7.89
N ALA A 222 11.96 -7.85 -6.64
CA ALA A 222 12.62 -6.61 -6.22
C ALA A 222 13.95 -6.37 -6.96
N LYS A 223 14.73 -7.43 -7.22
CA LYS A 223 15.97 -7.33 -8.02
C LYS A 223 15.69 -6.97 -9.48
N ASP A 224 14.67 -7.56 -10.12
CA ASP A 224 14.27 -7.20 -11.50
C ASP A 224 13.72 -5.76 -11.56
N TYR A 225 12.93 -5.35 -10.56
CA TYR A 225 12.44 -3.98 -10.42
C TYR A 225 13.59 -2.96 -10.26
N LEU A 226 14.57 -3.24 -9.40
CA LEU A 226 15.78 -2.41 -9.26
C LEU A 226 16.58 -2.31 -10.57
N ALA A 227 16.74 -3.42 -11.28
CA ALA A 227 17.43 -3.43 -12.56
C ALA A 227 16.70 -2.58 -13.63
N MET A 228 15.37 -2.54 -13.57
CA MET A 228 14.53 -1.79 -14.51
C MET A 228 14.46 -0.29 -14.17
N LYS A 229 14.34 0.08 -12.90
CA LYS A 229 14.09 1.46 -12.45
C LYS A 229 15.36 2.20 -12.00
N GLY A 230 16.41 1.48 -11.62
CA GLY A 230 17.63 2.09 -11.08
C GLY A 230 17.35 2.92 -9.84
N ASP A 231 17.94 4.12 -9.78
CA ASP A 231 17.81 5.04 -8.63
C ASP A 231 16.39 5.62 -8.44
N ALA A 232 15.48 5.40 -9.39
CA ALA A 232 14.06 5.74 -9.27
C ALA A 232 13.25 4.65 -8.53
N SER A 233 13.89 3.58 -8.06
CA SER A 233 13.21 2.50 -7.34
C SER A 233 12.75 2.96 -5.96
N ALA A 234 11.50 2.64 -5.63
CA ALA A 234 10.90 2.91 -4.34
C ALA A 234 10.20 1.65 -3.80
N PHE A 235 10.39 1.40 -2.51
CA PHE A 235 9.76 0.32 -1.79
C PHE A 235 9.11 0.84 -0.52
N THR A 236 7.94 0.31 -0.18
CA THR A 236 7.28 0.55 1.10
C THR A 236 7.24 -0.76 1.89
N VAL A 237 7.87 -0.80 3.06
CA VAL A 237 7.78 -1.95 3.97
C VAL A 237 6.40 -1.97 4.60
N GLU A 238 5.67 -3.05 4.41
CA GLU A 238 4.36 -3.33 4.98
C GLU A 238 4.43 -4.64 5.77
N PRO A 239 4.85 -4.61 7.05
CA PRO A 239 5.20 -5.81 7.78
C PRO A 239 4.07 -6.81 7.95
N HIS A 240 2.92 -6.39 8.49
CA HIS A 240 1.81 -7.25 8.95
C HIS A 240 2.28 -8.46 9.79
N LEU A 241 3.43 -8.32 10.48
CA LEU A 241 4.04 -9.39 11.28
C LEU A 241 3.52 -9.42 12.73
N LYS A 242 2.71 -8.46 13.11
CA LYS A 242 2.06 -8.37 14.42
C LYS A 242 0.80 -7.52 14.32
N VAL A 243 -0.21 -7.83 15.12
CA VAL A 243 -1.42 -7.01 15.24
C VAL A 243 -1.05 -5.60 15.70
N PHE A 244 -1.55 -4.59 15.03
CA PHE A 244 -1.34 -3.17 15.33
C PHE A 244 -2.69 -2.42 15.36
N GLY A 245 -2.70 -1.22 15.94
CA GLY A 245 -3.89 -0.37 15.95
C GLY A 245 -4.26 0.04 14.52
N GLY A 246 -5.54 -0.18 14.13
CA GLY A 246 -6.01 0.12 12.78
C GLY A 246 -6.03 -1.08 11.83
N LEU A 247 -5.38 -2.21 12.14
CA LEU A 247 -5.38 -3.40 11.27
C LEU A 247 -6.82 -3.82 10.89
N GLY A 248 -7.73 -3.85 11.86
CA GLY A 248 -9.14 -4.23 11.59
C GLY A 248 -9.91 -3.23 10.71
N GLU A 249 -9.41 -2.02 10.49
CA GLU A 249 -9.97 -1.04 9.56
C GLU A 249 -9.44 -1.23 8.12
N LEU A 250 -8.33 -1.97 7.96
CA LEU A 250 -7.70 -2.21 6.68
C LEU A 250 -8.27 -3.43 5.97
N GLU A 251 -8.82 -4.36 6.73
CA GLU A 251 -9.31 -5.64 6.22
C GLU A 251 -10.84 -5.61 6.12
N ARG A 252 -11.37 -6.33 5.11
CA ARG A 252 -12.80 -6.54 5.00
C ARG A 252 -13.25 -7.44 6.14
N GLN A 253 -14.35 -7.11 6.78
CA GLN A 253 -14.86 -7.86 7.93
C GLN A 253 -14.94 -9.37 7.63
N GLY A 254 -14.27 -10.18 8.47
CA GLY A 254 -14.20 -11.63 8.34
C GLY A 254 -13.19 -12.17 7.31
N GLU A 255 -12.24 -11.34 6.88
CA GLU A 255 -11.17 -11.72 5.94
C GLU A 255 -9.76 -11.42 6.51
N ASP A 256 -9.61 -11.53 7.83
CA ASP A 256 -8.38 -11.19 8.54
C ASP A 256 -7.20 -12.06 8.08
N SER A 257 -6.06 -11.42 7.82
CA SER A 257 -4.80 -12.11 7.51
C SER A 257 -4.18 -12.67 8.79
N ALA A 258 -3.78 -13.94 8.75
CA ALA A 258 -3.06 -14.56 9.84
C ALA A 258 -1.55 -14.30 9.73
N VAL A 259 -0.89 -14.08 10.86
CA VAL A 259 0.58 -14.07 10.94
C VAL A 259 1.08 -15.48 11.20
N GLU A 260 2.14 -15.92 10.50
CA GLU A 260 2.74 -17.25 10.73
C GLU A 260 3.30 -17.34 12.14
N LYS A 261 2.90 -18.38 12.87
CA LYS A 261 3.25 -18.59 14.28
C LYS A 261 4.75 -18.83 14.52
N ALA A 262 5.51 -19.19 13.52
CA ALA A 262 6.97 -19.36 13.61
C ALA A 262 7.70 -18.01 13.79
N PHE A 263 7.06 -16.89 13.40
CA PHE A 263 7.62 -15.54 13.50
C PHE A 263 6.91 -14.77 14.60
N VAL A 264 7.34 -14.97 15.85
CA VAL A 264 6.77 -14.30 17.02
C VAL A 264 7.66 -13.15 17.48
N PHE A 265 7.11 -11.96 17.49
CA PHE A 265 7.76 -10.74 17.97
C PHE A 265 7.10 -10.27 19.27
N ARG A 266 7.89 -9.78 20.24
CA ARG A 266 7.37 -9.29 21.53
C ARG A 266 6.63 -7.98 21.38
N THR A 267 7.15 -7.08 20.54
CA THR A 267 6.59 -5.75 20.30
C THR A 267 6.39 -5.46 18.83
N ASN A 268 5.53 -4.49 18.51
CA ASN A 268 5.35 -3.98 17.15
C ASN A 268 6.66 -3.40 16.57
N GLY A 269 7.42 -2.68 17.41
CA GLY A 269 8.73 -2.17 17.00
C GLY A 269 9.73 -3.27 16.63
N GLU A 270 9.78 -4.41 17.38
CA GLU A 270 10.62 -5.55 17.00
C GLU A 270 10.17 -6.19 15.68
N ALA A 271 8.87 -6.34 15.44
CA ALA A 271 8.32 -6.86 14.19
C ALA A 271 8.70 -5.96 13.01
N PHE A 272 8.57 -4.66 13.19
CA PHE A 272 8.92 -3.66 12.18
C PHE A 272 10.41 -3.65 11.85
N ASP A 273 11.28 -3.66 12.88
CA ASP A 273 12.73 -3.71 12.71
C ASP A 273 13.18 -5.00 11.99
N ALA A 274 12.53 -6.12 12.33
CA ALA A 274 12.75 -7.38 11.65
C ALA A 274 12.35 -7.31 10.17
N ALA A 275 11.17 -6.78 9.84
CA ALA A 275 10.73 -6.64 8.46
C ALA A 275 11.73 -5.83 7.62
N CYS A 276 12.19 -4.69 8.12
CA CYS A 276 13.22 -3.87 7.47
C CYS A 276 14.54 -4.65 7.26
N SER A 277 14.95 -5.41 8.26
CA SER A 277 16.18 -6.21 8.20
C SER A 277 16.07 -7.37 7.20
N TYR A 278 14.95 -8.12 7.21
CA TYR A 278 14.70 -9.21 6.26
C TYR A 278 14.70 -8.71 4.82
N PHE A 279 14.00 -7.61 4.53
CA PHE A 279 13.99 -7.06 3.17
C PHE A 279 15.40 -6.69 2.69
N ARG A 280 16.21 -6.01 3.51
CA ARG A 280 17.60 -5.69 3.12
C ARG A 280 18.44 -6.92 2.85
N LYS A 281 18.30 -7.97 3.64
CA LYS A 281 18.99 -9.26 3.42
C LYS A 281 18.53 -9.92 2.12
N THR A 282 17.26 -9.81 1.80
CA THR A 282 16.66 -10.38 0.58
C THR A 282 17.23 -9.73 -0.69
N LEU A 283 17.67 -8.47 -0.63
CA LEU A 283 18.30 -7.77 -1.74
C LEU A 283 19.80 -8.08 -1.93
N LEU A 284 20.47 -8.62 -0.92
CA LEU A 284 21.88 -9.05 -1.02
C LEU A 284 22.01 -10.35 -1.82
#